data_8f0932cc7a5245ab8a13d8e9338fac8c
#
_entry.id   8f0932cc7a5245ab8a13d8e9338fac8c
#
_cell.length_a   1.000
_cell.length_b   1.000
_cell.length_c   1.000
_cell.angle_alpha   90.00
_cell.angle_beta   90.00
_cell.angle_gamma   90.00
#
_symmetry.space_group_name_H-M   'P 1'
#
loop_
_entity.id
_entity.type
_entity.pdbx_description
1 polymer ?
#
loop_
_entity_poly.entity_id
_entity_poly.type
_entity_poly.pdbx_seq_one_letter_code
_entity_poly.pdbx_strand_id
1 'polypeptide(L)'
;MLDDLHAAGAAHVVIVFHSFSAVKAADDQYSVMRPDRIVRGRFSGLLDYLACQTNRFTVSTFDELSRNLDQLTPGASPEVPRLGYVRPFCRKVVQVVNRAYWL
;
A
#
# COMPACT_ATOMS: atom_id res chain seq x y z
N MET A 1 8.20 5.25 0.34
CA MET A 1 6.87 5.91 0.41
C MET A 1 6.41 6.12 1.85
N LEU A 2 6.24 5.06 2.69
CA LEU A 2 5.87 5.27 4.10
C LEU A 2 6.91 6.10 4.85
N ASP A 3 8.20 5.84 4.63
CA ASP A 3 9.28 6.64 5.21
C ASP A 3 9.23 8.11 4.77
N ASP A 4 8.93 8.35 3.50
CA ASP A 4 8.84 9.72 2.96
C ASP A 4 7.65 10.47 3.59
N LEU A 5 6.52 9.77 3.78
CA LEU A 5 5.34 10.33 4.46
C LEU A 5 5.61 10.58 5.95
N HIS A 6 6.27 9.64 6.62
CA HIS A 6 6.68 9.82 8.02
C HIS A 6 7.63 11.01 8.17
N ALA A 7 8.64 11.13 7.29
CA ALA A 7 9.57 12.25 7.29
C ALA A 7 8.89 13.60 6.99
N ALA A 8 7.81 13.58 6.20
CA ALA A 8 6.98 14.75 5.94
C ALA A 8 5.97 15.09 7.07
N GLY A 9 6.01 14.35 8.19
CA GLY A 9 5.14 14.59 9.33
C GLY A 9 3.68 14.17 9.15
N ALA A 10 3.40 13.22 8.24
CA ALA A 10 2.05 12.69 8.08
C ALA A 10 1.60 11.97 9.35
N ALA A 11 0.53 12.47 9.99
CA ALA A 11 0.00 11.90 11.23
C ALA A 11 -0.65 10.53 11.00
N HIS A 12 -1.26 10.31 9.86
CA HIS A 12 -1.89 9.04 9.50
C HIS A 12 -1.87 8.81 7.99
N VAL A 13 -1.90 7.54 7.61
CA VAL A 13 -1.92 7.08 6.21
C VAL A 13 -2.94 5.98 6.08
N VAL A 14 -3.88 6.13 5.16
CA VAL A 14 -4.86 5.10 4.84
C VAL A 14 -4.34 4.23 3.70
N ILE A 15 -4.28 2.92 3.95
CA ILE A 15 -3.89 1.95 2.94
C ILE A 15 -5.15 1.21 2.48
N VAL A 16 -5.48 1.37 1.20
CA VAL A 16 -6.62 0.68 0.58
C VAL A 16 -6.12 -0.52 -0.20
N PHE A 17 -6.65 -1.68 0.14
CA PHE A 17 -6.36 -2.94 -0.56
C PHE A 17 -7.66 -3.67 -0.88
N HIS A 18 -7.82 -4.01 -2.14
CA HIS A 18 -8.98 -4.79 -2.58
C HIS A 18 -8.61 -6.27 -2.73
N SER A 19 -9.42 -7.16 -2.20
CA SER A 19 -9.19 -8.61 -2.25
C SER A 19 -9.01 -9.15 -3.68
N PHE A 20 -9.75 -8.60 -4.64
CA PHE A 20 -9.63 -8.98 -6.05
C PHE A 20 -8.29 -8.54 -6.69
N SER A 21 -7.56 -7.60 -6.08
CA SER A 21 -6.21 -7.23 -6.55
C SER A 21 -5.19 -8.34 -6.31
N ALA A 22 -5.48 -9.29 -5.42
CA ALA A 22 -4.61 -10.41 -5.11
C ALA A 22 -4.74 -11.58 -6.09
N VAL A 23 -5.64 -11.49 -7.07
CA VAL A 23 -5.90 -12.52 -8.07
C VAL A 23 -5.85 -11.94 -9.47
N LYS A 24 -5.55 -12.78 -10.45
CA LYS A 24 -5.60 -12.48 -11.88
C LYS A 24 -6.61 -13.40 -12.55
N ALA A 25 -7.39 -12.83 -13.46
CA ALA A 25 -8.22 -13.60 -14.35
C ALA A 25 -7.45 -13.93 -15.65
N ALA A 26 -7.64 -15.14 -16.17
CA ALA A 26 -7.09 -15.55 -17.44
C ALA A 26 -7.95 -15.07 -18.62
N ASP A 27 -9.23 -14.85 -18.34
CA ASP A 27 -10.25 -14.51 -19.33
C ASP A 27 -11.13 -13.38 -18.81
N ASP A 28 -11.86 -12.75 -19.73
CA ASP A 28 -12.80 -11.67 -19.41
C ASP A 28 -14.04 -12.16 -18.63
N GLN A 29 -14.26 -13.48 -18.60
CA GLN A 29 -15.36 -14.09 -17.86
C GLN A 29 -15.00 -14.53 -16.45
N TYR A 30 -13.73 -14.32 -16.03
CA TYR A 30 -13.23 -14.73 -14.71
C TYR A 30 -13.39 -16.23 -14.41
N SER A 31 -13.45 -17.08 -15.47
CA SER A 31 -13.65 -18.51 -15.33
C SER A 31 -12.42 -19.22 -14.74
N VAL A 32 -11.22 -18.69 -15.02
CA VAL A 32 -9.96 -19.18 -14.47
C VAL A 32 -9.27 -18.04 -13.72
N MET A 33 -9.10 -18.20 -12.42
CA MET A 33 -8.43 -17.23 -11.56
C MET A 33 -7.17 -17.83 -10.94
N ARG A 34 -6.11 -17.03 -10.87
CA ARG A 34 -4.84 -17.40 -10.24
C ARG A 34 -4.38 -16.32 -9.27
N PRO A 35 -3.64 -16.69 -8.20
CA PRO A 35 -3.06 -15.70 -7.31
C PRO A 35 -2.06 -14.79 -8.04
N ASP A 36 -2.18 -13.48 -7.84
CA ASP A 36 -1.15 -12.54 -8.28
C ASP A 36 0.00 -12.54 -7.26
N ARG A 37 1.08 -13.25 -7.60
CA ARG A 37 2.25 -13.41 -6.73
C ARG A 37 2.94 -12.09 -6.43
N ILE A 38 2.96 -11.16 -7.40
CA ILE A 38 3.63 -9.87 -7.23
C ILE A 38 2.84 -8.98 -6.27
N VAL A 39 1.53 -8.90 -6.44
CA VAL A 39 0.68 -8.10 -5.55
C VAL A 39 0.69 -8.69 -4.14
N ARG A 40 0.57 -10.01 -4.02
CA ARG A 40 0.64 -10.70 -2.72
C ARG A 40 1.99 -10.50 -2.04
N GLY A 41 3.10 -10.65 -2.77
CA GLY A 41 4.44 -10.44 -2.23
C GLY A 41 4.67 -9.00 -1.76
N ARG A 42 4.15 -8.01 -2.49
CA ARG A 42 4.20 -6.60 -2.06
C ARG A 42 3.37 -6.34 -0.81
N PHE A 43 2.20 -6.95 -0.72
CA PHE A 43 1.34 -6.81 0.45
C PHE A 43 1.96 -7.47 1.67
N SER A 44 2.49 -8.70 1.53
CA SER A 44 3.25 -9.37 2.59
C SER A 44 4.44 -8.53 3.05
N GLY A 45 5.27 -8.06 2.11
CA GLY A 45 6.41 -7.21 2.45
C GLY A 45 6.03 -5.88 3.15
N LEU A 46 4.85 -5.33 2.83
CA LEU A 46 4.32 -4.18 3.56
C LEU A 46 3.97 -4.53 5.01
N LEU A 47 3.29 -5.68 5.23
CA LEU A 47 2.93 -6.14 6.57
C LEU A 47 4.17 -6.46 7.41
N ASP A 48 5.15 -7.14 6.82
CA ASP A 48 6.43 -7.45 7.46
C ASP A 48 7.18 -6.17 7.85
N TYR A 49 7.19 -5.18 6.94
CA TYR A 49 7.79 -3.87 7.21
C TYR A 49 7.12 -3.17 8.40
N LEU A 50 5.78 -3.11 8.41
CA LEU A 50 5.03 -2.49 9.51
C LEU A 50 5.25 -3.23 10.84
N ALA A 51 5.30 -4.56 10.81
CA ALA A 51 5.58 -5.38 11.99
C ALA A 51 6.98 -5.13 12.56
N CYS A 52 7.97 -4.85 11.70
CA CYS A 52 9.34 -4.52 12.13
C CYS A 52 9.51 -3.05 12.56
N GLN A 53 8.61 -2.16 12.23
CA GLN A 53 8.74 -0.71 12.48
C GLN A 53 7.70 -0.20 13.50
N THR A 54 7.41 -0.97 14.52
CA THR A 54 6.41 -0.64 15.54
C THR A 54 6.73 0.60 16.36
N ASN A 55 8.00 1.02 16.39
CA ASN A 55 8.44 2.27 17.02
C ASN A 55 8.08 3.53 16.19
N ARG A 56 7.74 3.36 14.91
CA ARG A 56 7.46 4.46 13.97
C ARG A 56 6.03 4.45 13.46
N PHE A 57 5.44 3.28 13.34
CA PHE A 57 4.11 3.09 12.78
C PHE A 57 3.25 2.24 13.70
N THR A 58 2.06 2.74 13.98
CA THR A 58 1.01 1.98 14.66
C THR A 58 -0.07 1.65 13.65
N VAL A 59 -0.39 0.36 13.52
CA VAL A 59 -1.51 -0.09 12.69
C VAL A 59 -2.77 -0.08 13.53
N SER A 60 -3.79 0.62 13.07
CA SER A 60 -5.07 0.72 13.75
C SER A 60 -6.23 0.58 12.78
N THR A 61 -7.37 0.17 13.28
CA THR A 61 -8.63 0.17 12.55
C THR A 61 -9.28 1.56 12.57
N PHE A 62 -10.24 1.81 11.67
CA PHE A 62 -10.99 3.07 11.70
C PHE A 62 -11.81 3.22 12.99
N ASP A 63 -12.29 2.13 13.59
CA ASP A 63 -13.00 2.14 14.85
C ASP A 63 -12.09 2.59 16.02
N GLU A 64 -10.89 2.05 16.10
CA GLU A 64 -9.89 2.49 17.08
C GLU A 64 -9.48 3.95 16.86
N LEU A 65 -9.31 4.36 15.60
CA LEU A 65 -9.00 5.73 15.24
C LEU A 65 -10.13 6.67 15.67
N SER A 66 -11.38 6.29 15.43
CA SER A 66 -12.55 7.11 15.77
C SER A 66 -12.69 7.34 17.28
N ARG A 67 -12.33 6.36 18.09
CA ARG A 67 -12.35 6.47 19.56
C ARG A 67 -11.25 7.39 20.10
N ASN A 68 -10.19 7.59 19.34
CA ASN A 68 -9.02 8.36 19.73
C ASN A 68 -8.87 9.66 18.94
N LEU A 69 -9.93 10.11 18.24
CA LEU A 69 -9.92 11.32 17.41
C LEU A 69 -9.42 12.56 18.15
N ASP A 70 -9.78 12.71 19.44
CA ASP A 70 -9.38 13.83 20.27
C ASP A 70 -7.85 13.87 20.53
N GLN A 71 -7.17 12.74 20.38
CA GLN A 71 -5.71 12.62 20.52
C GLN A 71 -4.98 12.88 19.21
N LEU A 72 -5.70 12.88 18.09
CA LEU A 72 -5.14 13.22 16.79
C LEU A 72 -5.03 14.75 16.73
N THR A 73 -3.88 15.25 17.09
CA THR A 73 -3.56 16.67 16.87
C THR A 73 -3.77 16.96 15.39
N PRO A 74 -4.56 17.99 15.01
CA PRO A 74 -4.65 18.43 13.64
C PRO A 74 -3.25 18.85 13.19
N GLY A 75 -2.51 17.91 12.63
CA GLY A 75 -1.21 18.20 12.04
C GLY A 75 -1.40 19.16 10.87
N ALA A 76 -0.46 20.05 10.66
CA ALA A 76 -0.36 20.80 9.42
C ALA A 76 -0.52 19.80 8.28
N SER A 77 -1.35 20.16 7.28
CA SER A 77 -1.56 19.29 6.10
C SER A 77 -0.18 18.94 5.54
N PRO A 78 0.24 17.66 5.58
CA PRO A 78 1.58 17.33 5.18
C PRO A 78 1.73 17.65 3.70
N GLU A 79 2.81 18.32 3.36
CA GLU A 79 3.14 18.51 1.95
C GLU A 79 3.37 17.12 1.35
N VAL A 80 2.49 16.73 0.43
CA VAL A 80 2.56 15.40 -0.19
C VAL A 80 3.90 15.29 -0.92
N PRO A 81 4.79 14.38 -0.51
CA PRO A 81 6.09 14.27 -1.13
C PRO A 81 5.95 13.94 -2.61
N ARG A 82 6.57 14.75 -3.45
CA ARG A 82 6.58 14.53 -4.90
C ARG A 82 7.39 13.25 -5.18
N LEU A 83 6.72 12.23 -5.66
CA LEU A 83 7.37 11.00 -6.11
C LEU A 83 8.20 11.30 -7.35
N GLY A 84 9.51 11.06 -7.29
CA GLY A 84 10.36 11.11 -8.48
C GLY A 84 9.88 10.12 -9.55
N TYR A 85 10.11 10.44 -10.82
CA TYR A 85 9.62 9.65 -11.98
C TYR A 85 10.12 8.19 -12.03
N VAL A 86 11.20 7.86 -11.35
CA VAL A 86 11.81 6.51 -11.36
C VAL A 86 10.89 5.48 -10.73
N ARG A 87 10.29 5.78 -9.57
CA ARG A 87 9.41 4.83 -8.86
C ARG A 87 8.13 4.48 -9.65
N PRO A 88 7.38 5.46 -10.22
CA PRO A 88 6.25 5.16 -11.09
C PRO A 88 6.64 4.40 -12.34
N PHE A 89 7.79 4.71 -12.94
CA PHE A 89 8.29 4.01 -14.11
C PHE A 89 8.58 2.54 -13.81
N CYS A 90 9.37 2.24 -12.78
CA CYS A 90 9.64 0.87 -12.35
C CYS A 90 8.36 0.10 -12.04
N ARG A 91 7.39 0.73 -11.37
CA ARG A 91 6.09 0.12 -11.10
C ARG A 91 5.37 -0.23 -12.40
N LYS A 92 5.37 0.66 -13.39
CA LYS A 92 4.72 0.43 -14.68
C LYS A 92 5.38 -0.70 -15.46
N VAL A 93 6.71 -0.76 -15.48
CA VAL A 93 7.46 -1.87 -16.09
C VAL A 93 7.09 -3.21 -15.44
N VAL A 94 7.11 -3.29 -14.12
CA VAL A 94 6.72 -4.51 -13.39
C VAL A 94 5.29 -4.90 -13.68
N GLN A 95 4.36 -3.94 -13.79
CA GLN A 95 2.97 -4.24 -14.14
C GLN A 95 2.82 -4.80 -15.55
N VAL A 96 3.54 -4.24 -16.52
CA VAL A 96 3.51 -4.73 -17.91
C VAL A 96 4.07 -6.15 -17.98
N VAL A 97 5.22 -6.39 -17.37
CA VAL A 97 5.85 -7.72 -17.30
C VAL A 97 4.92 -8.72 -16.61
N ASN A 98 4.36 -8.35 -15.47
CA ASN A 98 3.43 -9.21 -14.72
C ASN A 98 2.19 -9.55 -15.53
N ARG A 99 1.68 -8.62 -16.36
CA ARG A 99 0.52 -8.85 -17.23
C ARG A 99 0.88 -9.74 -18.42
N ALA A 100 2.07 -9.54 -19.02
CA ALA A 100 2.50 -10.29 -20.21
C ALA A 100 2.90 -11.73 -19.90
N TYR A 101 3.55 -11.97 -18.76
CA TYR A 101 4.13 -13.28 -18.45
C TYR A 101 3.37 -14.08 -17.38
N TRP A 102 2.25 -13.58 -16.87
CA TRP A 102 1.47 -14.33 -15.87
C TRP A 102 2.28 -14.78 -14.64
N LEU A 103 3.20 -13.97 -14.21
CA LEU A 103 4.09 -14.24 -13.07
C LEU A 103 3.33 -14.30 -11.72
#